data_ef455def19e080998f5bafc045617230
#
_entry.id   ef455def19e080998f5bafc045617230
#
_cell.length_a   1.000
_cell.length_b   1.000
_cell.length_c   1.000
_cell.angle_alpha   90.00
_cell.angle_beta   90.00
_cell.angle_gamma   90.00
#
_symmetry.space_group_name_H-M   'P 1'
#
loop_
_entity.id
_entity.type
_entity.pdbx_description
1 polymer ?
#
loop_
_entity_poly.entity_id
_entity_poly.type
_entity_poly.pdbx_seq_one_letter_code
_entity_poly.pdbx_strand_id
1 'polypeptide(L)'
;TQRKLAVPSYQEFYAGHMHQEIAQFIGKDQKDYRVVSIGMHPAITQYNGFYTLDAYVGNYPLEYKHEFRKVMIAELDKSPFYRDYFDHLGGSRCYLFVEKLMYNAMMTKDHNIVIEELALDSAQLKKMGGHYVFSALEIQNSQDIGLKLLKVFEEPDSAWRIYLYEVS
;
A
#
# COMPACT_ATOMS: atom_id res chain seq x y z
N THR A 1 27.03 -2.39 20.13
CA THR A 1 25.87 -1.57 20.57
C THR A 1 24.71 -1.90 19.63
N GLN A 2 23.80 -2.79 20.07
CA GLN A 2 22.57 -3.06 19.33
C GLN A 2 21.76 -1.75 19.26
N ARG A 3 21.55 -1.21 18.05
CA ARG A 3 20.51 -0.23 17.83
C ARG A 3 19.18 -0.91 18.19
N LYS A 4 18.59 -0.55 19.33
CA LYS A 4 17.18 -0.84 19.56
C LYS A 4 16.43 -0.17 18.41
N LEU A 5 15.80 -0.96 17.57
CA LEU A 5 14.80 -0.45 16.61
C LEU A 5 13.75 0.25 17.48
N ALA A 6 13.72 1.56 17.42
CA ALA A 6 12.74 2.34 18.16
C ALA A 6 11.37 1.98 17.56
N VAL A 7 10.53 1.34 18.36
CA VAL A 7 9.14 1.10 17.97
C VAL A 7 8.47 2.47 17.92
N PRO A 8 7.82 2.84 16.80
CA PRO A 8 7.14 4.12 16.71
C PRO A 8 6.05 4.22 17.78
N SER A 9 5.86 5.42 18.31
CA SER A 9 4.72 5.73 19.18
C SER A 9 3.41 5.55 18.40
N TYR A 10 2.29 5.50 19.13
CA TYR A 10 0.97 5.44 18.50
C TYR A 10 0.73 6.60 17.52
N GLN A 11 1.13 7.82 17.91
CA GLN A 11 1.00 9.01 17.08
C GLN A 11 1.84 8.92 15.80
N GLU A 12 3.10 8.52 15.91
CA GLU A 12 3.99 8.34 14.76
C GLU A 12 3.50 7.22 13.83
N PHE A 13 2.98 6.12 14.41
CA PHE A 13 2.50 4.98 13.65
C PHE A 13 1.27 5.31 12.80
N TYR A 14 0.26 5.96 13.37
CA TYR A 14 -0.95 6.33 12.63
C TYR A 14 -0.80 7.63 11.83
N ALA A 15 0.17 8.49 12.18
CA ALA A 15 0.53 9.71 11.44
C ALA A 15 -0.69 10.53 11.00
N GLY A 16 -1.58 10.83 11.96
CA GLY A 16 -2.88 11.45 11.66
C GLY A 16 -2.78 12.78 10.94
N HIS A 17 -1.86 13.66 11.35
CA HIS A 17 -1.66 14.97 10.72
C HIS A 17 -1.25 14.82 9.25
N MET A 18 -0.25 13.97 8.96
CA MET A 18 0.20 13.73 7.59
C MET A 18 -0.90 13.16 6.70
N HIS A 19 -1.72 12.24 7.20
CA HIS A 19 -2.86 11.70 6.45
C HIS A 19 -3.94 12.77 6.21
N GLN A 20 -4.14 13.69 7.14
CA GLN A 20 -5.04 14.84 6.93
C GLN A 20 -4.51 15.75 5.82
N GLU A 21 -3.21 16.01 5.77
CA GLU A 21 -2.59 16.76 4.66
C GLU A 21 -2.74 16.06 3.32
N ILE A 22 -2.59 14.72 3.29
CA ILE A 22 -2.84 13.93 2.08
C ILE A 22 -4.29 14.08 1.61
N ALA A 23 -5.27 13.97 2.53
CA ALA A 23 -6.68 14.14 2.20
C ALA A 23 -6.99 15.54 1.66
N GLN A 24 -6.41 16.57 2.25
CA GLN A 24 -6.54 17.96 1.79
C GLN A 24 -5.90 18.17 0.41
N PHE A 25 -4.74 17.56 0.17
CA PHE A 25 -4.07 17.62 -1.13
C PHE A 25 -4.88 16.95 -2.23
N ILE A 26 -5.49 15.80 -1.96
CA ILE A 26 -6.40 15.13 -2.90
C ILE A 26 -7.63 15.99 -3.17
N GLY A 27 -8.16 16.68 -2.16
CA GLY A 27 -9.24 17.67 -2.32
C GLY A 27 -10.59 17.09 -2.72
N LYS A 28 -10.79 15.77 -2.57
CA LYS A 28 -12.05 15.06 -2.82
C LYS A 28 -12.56 14.46 -1.52
N ASP A 29 -13.86 14.23 -1.41
CA ASP A 29 -14.42 13.48 -0.28
C ASP A 29 -13.83 12.06 -0.26
N GLN A 30 -13.34 11.62 0.89
CA GLN A 30 -12.69 10.31 1.05
C GLN A 30 -13.60 9.14 0.64
N LYS A 31 -14.92 9.30 0.73
CA LYS A 31 -15.88 8.28 0.27
C LYS A 31 -15.92 8.07 -1.24
N ASP A 32 -15.46 9.07 -2.03
CA ASP A 32 -15.57 9.07 -3.48
C ASP A 32 -14.42 8.35 -4.18
N TYR A 33 -13.42 7.88 -3.43
CA TYR A 33 -12.29 7.15 -3.98
C TYR A 33 -11.83 6.01 -3.07
N ARG A 34 -11.04 5.11 -3.62
CA ARG A 34 -10.41 4.00 -2.88
C ARG A 34 -8.92 4.07 -3.03
N VAL A 35 -8.23 3.62 -1.98
CA VAL A 35 -6.78 3.59 -1.92
C VAL A 35 -6.28 2.18 -1.61
N VAL A 36 -5.02 1.91 -1.95
CA VAL A 36 -4.26 0.74 -1.50
C VAL A 36 -2.93 1.17 -0.92
N SER A 37 -2.37 0.37 -0.04
CA SER A 37 -1.11 0.66 0.64
C SER A 37 0.00 -0.31 0.22
N ILE A 38 1.22 0.21 0.08
CA ILE A 38 2.44 -0.58 -0.15
C ILE A 38 3.45 -0.22 0.93
N GLY A 39 4.01 -1.22 1.61
CA GLY A 39 4.99 -1.03 2.67
C GLY A 39 4.42 -0.47 3.97
N MET A 40 3.10 -0.41 4.09
CA MET A 40 2.36 0.02 5.28
C MET A 40 1.17 -0.92 5.51
N HIS A 41 0.78 -1.06 6.78
CA HIS A 41 -0.42 -1.82 7.11
C HIS A 41 -1.69 -1.04 6.68
N PRO A 42 -2.66 -1.68 5.99
CA PRO A 42 -3.89 -1.01 5.54
C PRO A 42 -4.67 -0.32 6.66
N ALA A 43 -4.60 -0.85 7.88
CA ALA A 43 -5.27 -0.26 9.04
C ALA A 43 -4.84 1.18 9.33
N ILE A 44 -3.62 1.58 8.97
CA ILE A 44 -3.13 2.96 9.16
C ILE A 44 -3.97 3.91 8.32
N THR A 45 -4.15 3.59 7.06
CA THR A 45 -4.94 4.37 6.09
C THR A 45 -6.42 4.36 6.48
N GLN A 46 -6.96 3.21 6.87
CA GLN A 46 -8.35 3.06 7.33
C GLN A 46 -8.63 3.86 8.60
N TYR A 47 -7.71 3.84 9.57
CA TYR A 47 -7.83 4.62 10.81
C TYR A 47 -7.97 6.11 10.53
N ASN A 48 -7.33 6.60 9.48
CA ASN A 48 -7.36 8.00 9.05
C ASN A 48 -8.56 8.32 8.12
N GLY A 49 -9.56 7.47 8.04
CA GLY A 49 -10.82 7.71 7.35
C GLY A 49 -10.81 7.43 5.84
N PHE A 50 -9.74 6.87 5.30
CA PHE A 50 -9.71 6.48 3.90
C PHE A 50 -10.44 5.15 3.67
N TYR A 51 -11.15 5.06 2.57
CA TYR A 51 -11.75 3.81 2.11
C TYR A 51 -10.73 3.04 1.28
N THR A 52 -10.46 1.79 1.67
CA THR A 52 -9.39 0.98 1.08
C THR A 52 -9.93 -0.22 0.32
N LEU A 53 -9.23 -0.65 -0.72
CA LEU A 53 -9.46 -1.94 -1.37
C LEU A 53 -8.75 -3.07 -0.65
N ASP A 54 -7.69 -2.76 0.09
CA ASP A 54 -6.91 -3.70 0.87
C ASP A 54 -7.36 -3.71 2.34
N ALA A 55 -7.25 -4.87 2.97
CA ALA A 55 -7.57 -5.02 4.37
C ALA A 55 -6.90 -6.26 4.97
N TYR A 56 -6.68 -6.20 6.27
CA TYR A 56 -6.25 -7.34 7.07
C TYR A 56 -7.45 -7.94 7.81
N VAL A 57 -8.39 -8.50 7.05
CA VAL A 57 -9.64 -9.07 7.56
C VAL A 57 -9.87 -10.46 6.98
N GLY A 58 -10.50 -11.33 7.74
CA GLY A 58 -10.78 -12.72 7.36
C GLY A 58 -12.15 -12.96 6.73
N ASN A 59 -12.96 -11.93 6.59
CA ASN A 59 -14.34 -12.05 6.12
C ASN A 59 -14.61 -11.12 4.94
N TYR A 60 -14.42 -11.64 3.72
CA TYR A 60 -14.76 -11.00 2.46
C TYR A 60 -15.17 -12.07 1.44
N PRO A 61 -15.96 -11.72 0.41
CA PRO A 61 -16.36 -12.68 -0.63
C PRO A 61 -15.14 -13.23 -1.39
N LEU A 62 -15.16 -14.52 -1.70
CA LEU A 62 -14.09 -15.16 -2.48
C LEU A 62 -13.89 -14.51 -3.85
N GLU A 63 -14.98 -14.05 -4.46
CA GLU A 63 -14.95 -13.30 -5.73
C GLU A 63 -14.11 -12.03 -5.60
N TYR A 64 -14.21 -11.32 -4.47
CA TYR A 64 -13.39 -10.14 -4.21
C TYR A 64 -11.91 -10.48 -4.15
N LYS A 65 -11.55 -11.58 -3.48
CA LYS A 65 -10.17 -12.08 -3.44
C LYS A 65 -9.64 -12.35 -4.84
N HIS A 66 -10.46 -12.98 -5.69
CA HIS A 66 -10.07 -13.29 -7.07
C HIS A 66 -9.87 -12.02 -7.91
N GLU A 67 -10.74 -11.02 -7.76
CA GLU A 67 -10.56 -9.74 -8.45
C GLU A 67 -9.33 -8.98 -7.93
N PHE A 68 -9.12 -8.94 -6.62
CA PHE A 68 -7.95 -8.32 -6.03
C PHE A 68 -6.64 -9.01 -6.45
N ARG A 69 -6.64 -10.35 -6.53
CA ARG A 69 -5.50 -11.13 -7.01
C ARG A 69 -5.03 -10.71 -8.41
N LYS A 70 -5.96 -10.33 -9.30
CA LYS A 70 -5.63 -9.89 -10.66
C LYS A 70 -4.75 -8.65 -10.66
N VAL A 71 -4.89 -7.77 -9.67
CA VAL A 71 -4.07 -6.56 -9.53
C VAL A 71 -2.57 -6.88 -9.43
N MET A 72 -2.21 -8.04 -8.85
CA MET A 72 -0.82 -8.40 -8.53
C MET A 72 -0.39 -9.78 -9.03
N ILE A 73 -1.05 -10.34 -10.05
CA ILE A 73 -0.70 -11.66 -10.60
C ILE A 73 0.78 -11.74 -10.96
N ALA A 74 1.26 -10.75 -11.74
CA ALA A 74 2.65 -10.75 -12.21
C ALA A 74 3.65 -10.54 -11.06
N GLU A 75 3.26 -9.85 -10.01
CA GLU A 75 4.09 -9.70 -8.82
C GLU A 75 4.16 -11.01 -8.01
N LEU A 76 3.02 -11.71 -7.87
CA LEU A 76 2.96 -13.02 -7.22
C LEU A 76 3.76 -14.08 -8.00
N ASP A 77 3.79 -14.00 -9.33
CA ASP A 77 4.51 -14.94 -10.18
C ASP A 77 6.04 -14.82 -10.07
N LYS A 78 6.55 -13.73 -9.51
CA LYS A 78 7.98 -13.60 -9.19
C LYS A 78 8.43 -14.57 -8.09
N SER A 79 7.52 -14.99 -7.22
CA SER A 79 7.81 -15.91 -6.10
C SER A 79 6.73 -16.97 -5.96
N PRO A 80 7.03 -18.25 -6.27
CA PRO A 80 6.11 -19.34 -6.02
C PRO A 80 5.62 -19.43 -4.58
N PHE A 81 6.48 -19.05 -3.62
CA PHE A 81 6.14 -19.02 -2.21
C PHE A 81 5.06 -17.98 -1.91
N TYR A 82 5.16 -16.75 -2.44
CA TYR A 82 4.15 -15.71 -2.20
C TYR A 82 2.84 -16.00 -2.90
N ARG A 83 2.91 -16.59 -4.08
CA ARG A 83 1.72 -17.06 -4.79
C ARG A 83 0.98 -18.12 -3.99
N ASP A 84 1.68 -19.14 -3.53
CA ASP A 84 1.09 -20.21 -2.71
C ASP A 84 0.55 -19.66 -1.37
N TYR A 85 1.28 -18.77 -0.74
CA TYR A 85 0.85 -18.12 0.49
C TYR A 85 -0.45 -17.31 0.30
N PHE A 86 -0.53 -16.50 -0.75
CA PHE A 86 -1.75 -15.74 -1.04
C PHE A 86 -2.92 -16.65 -1.40
N ASP A 87 -2.68 -17.64 -2.22
CA ASP A 87 -3.73 -18.50 -2.75
C ASP A 87 -4.28 -19.47 -1.70
N HIS A 88 -3.43 -20.01 -0.81
CA HIS A 88 -3.82 -21.11 0.09
C HIS A 88 -3.68 -20.77 1.58
N LEU A 89 -2.62 -20.10 2.00
CA LEU A 89 -2.31 -19.90 3.41
C LEU A 89 -2.77 -18.53 3.92
N GLY A 90 -2.73 -17.51 3.08
CA GLY A 90 -3.09 -16.13 3.41
C GLY A 90 -4.58 -15.82 3.35
N GLY A 91 -5.46 -16.82 3.53
CA GLY A 91 -6.90 -16.75 3.28
C GLY A 91 -7.67 -15.60 3.91
N SER A 92 -7.09 -14.93 4.88
CA SER A 92 -7.70 -13.82 5.62
C SER A 92 -7.16 -12.44 5.25
N ARG A 93 -6.44 -12.29 4.13
CA ARG A 93 -5.68 -11.06 3.89
C ARG A 93 -5.73 -10.65 2.43
N CYS A 94 -6.46 -9.58 2.13
CA CYS A 94 -6.41 -8.91 0.86
C CYS A 94 -5.57 -7.64 0.98
N TYR A 95 -4.27 -7.75 0.74
CA TYR A 95 -3.35 -6.61 0.60
C TYR A 95 -2.33 -6.88 -0.50
N LEU A 96 -1.67 -5.84 -1.01
CA LEU A 96 -0.70 -5.98 -2.08
C LEU A 96 0.54 -6.72 -1.58
N PHE A 97 0.89 -7.80 -2.27
CA PHE A 97 2.16 -8.49 -2.10
C PHE A 97 3.17 -7.85 -3.05
N VAL A 98 4.30 -7.47 -2.51
CA VAL A 98 5.43 -6.95 -3.28
C VAL A 98 6.63 -7.84 -2.98
N GLU A 99 7.19 -8.45 -4.01
CA GLU A 99 8.27 -9.43 -3.87
C GLU A 99 9.45 -8.85 -3.10
N LYS A 100 9.85 -7.63 -3.42
CA LYS A 100 10.94 -6.88 -2.74
C LYS A 100 10.73 -6.73 -1.23
N LEU A 101 9.48 -6.74 -0.76
CA LEU A 101 9.11 -6.47 0.63
C LEU A 101 8.82 -7.72 1.47
N MET A 102 8.97 -8.91 0.89
CA MET A 102 8.53 -10.14 1.58
C MET A 102 7.08 -9.96 2.11
N TYR A 103 6.10 -10.00 1.24
CA TYR A 103 4.67 -9.64 1.43
C TYR A 103 4.42 -8.12 1.35
N ASN A 104 4.01 -7.52 2.44
CA ASN A 104 3.84 -6.08 2.60
C ASN A 104 4.46 -5.66 3.94
N ALA A 105 5.77 -5.86 4.07
CA ALA A 105 6.48 -5.49 5.27
C ALA A 105 6.35 -3.98 5.53
N MET A 106 6.17 -3.62 6.80
CA MET A 106 6.10 -2.22 7.20
C MET A 106 7.47 -1.56 7.07
N MET A 107 7.55 -0.55 6.21
CA MET A 107 8.76 0.16 5.85
C MET A 107 8.73 1.58 6.42
N THR A 108 9.27 1.74 7.63
CA THR A 108 9.41 3.07 8.24
C THR A 108 10.39 3.96 7.46
N LYS A 109 10.27 5.28 7.59
CA LYS A 109 11.00 6.28 6.77
C LYS A 109 12.53 6.20 6.81
N ASP A 110 13.09 5.46 7.75
CA ASP A 110 14.56 5.32 7.91
C ASP A 110 15.19 4.29 6.96
N HIS A 111 14.41 3.65 6.08
CA HIS A 111 14.94 2.72 5.10
C HIS A 111 15.46 3.45 3.84
N ASN A 112 16.34 2.77 3.09
CA ASN A 112 16.86 3.22 1.80
C ASN A 112 16.43 2.30 0.64
N ILE A 113 15.34 1.52 0.83
CA ILE A 113 14.87 0.57 -0.16
C ILE A 113 13.98 1.29 -1.16
N VAL A 114 14.17 0.95 -2.43
CA VAL A 114 13.37 1.42 -3.57
C VAL A 114 12.81 0.20 -4.28
N ILE A 115 11.59 0.29 -4.78
CA ILE A 115 11.01 -0.71 -5.68
C ILE A 115 11.42 -0.35 -7.09
N GLU A 116 12.38 -1.09 -7.64
CA GLU A 116 12.92 -0.84 -8.98
C GLU A 116 11.91 -1.20 -10.06
N GLU A 117 11.27 -2.36 -9.89
CA GLU A 117 10.30 -2.91 -10.83
C GLU A 117 9.12 -3.55 -10.08
N LEU A 118 8.01 -2.83 -10.03
CA LEU A 118 6.73 -3.32 -9.53
C LEU A 118 5.90 -3.84 -10.70
N ALA A 119 5.34 -5.04 -10.55
CA ALA A 119 4.46 -5.64 -11.55
C ALA A 119 2.99 -5.58 -11.08
N LEU A 120 2.41 -4.39 -11.13
CA LEU A 120 1.03 -4.12 -10.72
C LEU A 120 0.15 -3.84 -11.93
N ASP A 121 -1.03 -4.45 -11.99
CA ASP A 121 -2.06 -4.13 -12.99
C ASP A 121 -2.90 -2.93 -12.52
N SER A 122 -2.51 -1.74 -12.95
CA SER A 122 -3.21 -0.49 -12.60
C SER A 122 -4.60 -0.41 -13.24
N ALA A 123 -4.81 -1.00 -14.41
CA ALA A 123 -6.11 -1.02 -15.07
C ALA A 123 -7.12 -1.85 -14.26
N GLN A 124 -6.69 -3.01 -13.75
CA GLN A 124 -7.51 -3.81 -12.86
C GLN A 124 -7.78 -3.09 -11.53
N LEU A 125 -6.77 -2.42 -10.97
CA LEU A 125 -6.93 -1.62 -9.76
C LEU A 125 -7.97 -0.51 -9.96
N LYS A 126 -7.90 0.18 -11.07
CA LYS A 126 -8.86 1.22 -11.45
C LYS A 126 -10.27 0.67 -11.64
N LYS A 127 -10.40 -0.50 -12.29
CA LYS A 127 -11.67 -1.21 -12.46
C LYS A 127 -12.34 -1.54 -11.12
N MET A 128 -11.55 -1.84 -10.09
CA MET A 128 -12.03 -2.08 -8.73
C MET A 128 -12.35 -0.79 -7.95
N GLY A 129 -12.15 0.38 -8.55
CA GLY A 129 -12.36 1.68 -7.93
C GLY A 129 -11.13 2.25 -7.22
N GLY A 130 -9.96 1.68 -7.41
CA GLY A 130 -8.69 2.18 -6.88
C GLY A 130 -8.23 3.43 -7.63
N HIS A 131 -8.05 4.53 -6.90
CA HIS A 131 -7.66 5.82 -7.46
C HIS A 131 -6.26 6.23 -7.05
N TYR A 132 -5.83 5.80 -5.87
CA TYR A 132 -4.53 6.18 -5.31
C TYR A 132 -3.81 4.99 -4.69
N VAL A 133 -2.48 5.03 -4.79
CA VAL A 133 -1.57 4.14 -4.07
C VAL A 133 -0.78 4.97 -3.08
N PHE A 134 -0.84 4.58 -1.79
CA PHE A 134 0.00 5.12 -0.73
C PHE A 134 1.18 4.17 -0.53
N SER A 135 2.35 4.55 -0.99
CA SER A 135 3.54 3.71 -0.87
C SER A 135 4.55 4.30 0.11
N ALA A 136 5.02 3.49 1.05
CA ALA A 136 6.12 3.86 1.93
C ALA A 136 7.50 3.85 1.22
N LEU A 137 7.54 3.40 -0.05
CA LEU A 137 8.74 3.33 -0.88
C LEU A 137 8.51 4.01 -2.22
N GLU A 138 9.59 4.53 -2.80
CA GLU A 138 9.60 4.97 -4.19
C GLU A 138 9.42 3.78 -5.13
N ILE A 139 8.59 3.95 -6.16
CA ILE A 139 8.38 2.99 -7.24
C ILE A 139 8.98 3.59 -8.51
N GLN A 140 10.13 3.08 -8.94
CA GLN A 140 10.90 3.67 -10.04
C GLN A 140 10.21 3.52 -11.39
N ASN A 141 9.61 2.35 -11.65
CA ASN A 141 8.87 2.10 -12.88
C ASN A 141 7.40 2.54 -12.83
N SER A 142 7.04 3.44 -11.94
CA SER A 142 5.65 3.84 -11.68
C SER A 142 4.92 4.30 -12.95
N GLN A 143 5.56 5.10 -13.80
CA GLN A 143 4.94 5.59 -15.03
C GLN A 143 4.64 4.46 -16.03
N ASP A 144 5.53 3.47 -16.12
CA ASP A 144 5.39 2.34 -17.05
C ASP A 144 4.19 1.45 -16.69
N ILE A 145 3.81 1.43 -15.43
CA ILE A 145 2.67 0.66 -14.91
C ILE A 145 1.43 1.51 -14.63
N GLY A 146 1.36 2.73 -15.16
CA GLY A 146 0.19 3.59 -15.02
C GLY A 146 -0.01 4.19 -13.63
N LEU A 147 1.07 4.44 -12.89
CA LEU A 147 1.07 5.15 -11.62
C LEU A 147 1.80 6.49 -11.77
N LYS A 148 1.09 7.58 -11.54
CA LYS A 148 1.65 8.93 -11.58
C LYS A 148 1.97 9.40 -10.18
N LEU A 149 3.25 9.66 -9.88
CA LEU A 149 3.65 10.30 -8.63
C LEU A 149 3.11 11.73 -8.56
N LEU A 150 2.31 12.02 -7.54
CA LEU A 150 1.75 13.34 -7.30
C LEU A 150 2.59 14.14 -6.31
N LYS A 151 2.93 13.53 -5.18
CA LYS A 151 3.67 14.18 -4.09
C LYS A 151 4.26 13.16 -3.13
N VAL A 152 5.33 13.55 -2.45
CA VAL A 152 5.91 12.81 -1.33
C VAL A 152 5.60 13.58 -0.04
N PHE A 153 5.08 12.86 0.95
CA PHE A 153 4.77 13.38 2.28
C PHE A 153 5.71 12.78 3.30
N GLU A 154 6.30 13.62 4.11
CA GLU A 154 7.16 13.23 5.22
C GLU A 154 7.08 14.28 6.33
N GLU A 155 6.90 13.84 7.57
CA GLU A 155 6.86 14.70 8.76
C GLU A 155 7.73 14.13 9.87
N PRO A 156 8.26 15.00 10.77
CA PRO A 156 9.05 14.55 11.93
C PRO A 156 8.28 13.54 12.79
N ASP A 157 6.99 13.78 13.02
CA ASP A 157 6.10 13.01 13.90
C ASP A 157 5.42 11.84 13.19
N SER A 158 5.88 11.46 12.00
CA SER A 158 5.43 10.28 11.27
C SER A 158 6.51 9.21 11.24
N ALA A 159 6.10 7.95 11.43
CA ALA A 159 6.96 6.81 11.17
C ALA A 159 7.19 6.56 9.66
N TRP A 160 6.40 7.19 8.81
CA TRP A 160 6.31 6.92 7.38
C TRP A 160 6.78 8.11 6.56
N ARG A 161 7.35 7.80 5.38
CA ARG A 161 7.41 8.66 4.21
C ARG A 161 6.43 8.07 3.21
N ILE A 162 5.46 8.84 2.74
CA ILE A 162 4.42 8.35 1.84
C ILE A 162 4.59 8.99 0.46
N TYR A 163 4.78 8.14 -0.54
CA TYR A 163 4.72 8.47 -1.95
C TYR A 163 3.27 8.30 -2.40
N LEU A 164 2.61 9.40 -2.74
CA LEU A 164 1.24 9.39 -3.23
C LEU A 164 1.23 9.25 -4.75
N TYR A 165 0.72 8.13 -5.24
CA TYR A 165 0.53 7.87 -6.67
C TYR A 165 -0.94 7.92 -7.04
N GLU A 166 -1.25 8.54 -8.19
CA GLU A 166 -2.55 8.46 -8.84
C GLU A 166 -2.56 7.30 -9.83
N VAL A 167 -3.65 6.52 -9.85
CA VAL A 167 -3.87 5.43 -10.80
C VAL A 167 -4.44 6.01 -12.09
N SER A 168 -3.72 5.82 -13.19
CA SER A 168 -4.08 6.34 -14.53
C SER A 168 -5.18 5.53 -15.19
#